data_7ad0e4c673cc337bba113a2e4f637201
#
_entry.id   7ad0e4c673cc337bba113a2e4f637201
#
_cell.length_a   1.000
_cell.length_b   1.000
_cell.length_c   1.000
_cell.angle_alpha   90.00
_cell.angle_beta   90.00
_cell.angle_gamma   90.00
#
_symmetry.space_group_name_H-M   'P 1'
#
loop_
_entity.id
_entity.type
_entity.pdbx_description
1 polymer ?
#
loop_
_entity_poly.entity_id
_entity_poly.type
_entity_poly.pdbx_seq_one_letter_code
_entity_poly.pdbx_strand_id
1 'polypeptide(L)'
;MADNIFSNFEPANETTVISKDYDNIKPFYSSAHGYSRLFTAVYQGKKVIIKTLKPEFAQDDQCRKNLKKEYEFTSQLDNRFIRRALGFESIQGLGESIILEYIDGKSLAEHVRVGTLNEKQVKSVIVDLCDGLNYMHRNGIIHCDLKPENVLITANDLRVKIIDIGLPETNYKTDHELLIKENEFIAPELFKGEEADPRSDVYSLGKIIEFIIARNMLNQFSNVATHCTQFSREQRFDNILAVKSEITKGYSYLKLVLVAVALIVLAIIAYIYIPKIVEKSRAEKAARLSVEFHHELDKINAETGTLCEKYKLTSLDEPVAVPAAWREDSLRYRQQLERFWSVDSLNQVAVESLQQQKQAIAVSRQRDFDALKQAQILQAADSLAIHQTN
;
A
#
# COMPACT_ATOMS: atom_id res chain seq x y z
N MET A 1 34.95 -21.33 13.22
CA MET A 1 36.04 -20.41 13.50
C MET A 1 35.67 -19.14 12.74
N ALA A 2 35.45 -18.07 13.46
CA ALA A 2 35.02 -16.79 12.88
C ALA A 2 36.28 -16.01 12.53
N ASP A 3 36.68 -16.08 11.29
CA ASP A 3 37.76 -15.23 10.78
C ASP A 3 37.24 -13.80 10.69
N ASN A 4 37.75 -13.00 11.58
CA ASN A 4 37.47 -11.58 11.73
C ASN A 4 38.09 -10.86 10.52
N ILE A 5 37.31 -10.35 9.58
CA ILE A 5 37.78 -9.60 8.40
C ILE A 5 38.63 -8.37 8.83
N PHE A 6 38.47 -7.94 10.08
CA PHE A 6 39.29 -6.90 10.72
C PHE A 6 40.56 -7.45 11.44
N SER A 7 40.84 -8.77 11.41
CA SER A 7 42.00 -9.35 12.10
C SER A 7 43.34 -9.17 11.36
N ASN A 8 43.34 -8.64 10.15
CA ASN A 8 44.58 -8.28 9.44
C ASN A 8 44.93 -6.79 9.66
N PHE A 9 44.71 -6.30 10.88
CA PHE A 9 45.36 -5.06 11.33
C PHE A 9 46.82 -5.34 11.60
N GLU A 10 47.68 -5.10 10.63
CA GLU A 10 49.04 -4.76 10.97
C GLU A 10 49.02 -3.38 11.66
N PRO A 11 49.48 -3.24 12.91
CA PRO A 11 49.62 -1.94 13.52
C PRO A 11 50.59 -1.14 12.68
N ALA A 12 50.10 -0.18 11.92
CA ALA A 12 50.95 0.77 11.24
C ALA A 12 51.86 1.41 12.32
N ASN A 13 53.16 1.35 12.14
CA ASN A 13 54.10 2.04 13.00
C ASN A 13 53.58 3.45 13.29
N GLU A 14 53.45 3.80 14.56
CA GLU A 14 52.94 5.08 15.05
C GLU A 14 53.84 6.23 14.58
N THR A 15 53.65 6.68 13.36
CA THR A 15 54.13 7.98 12.94
C THR A 15 53.08 8.97 13.39
N THR A 16 53.36 9.73 14.44
CA THR A 16 52.49 10.79 14.93
C THR A 16 52.34 11.84 13.83
N VAL A 17 51.22 11.80 13.11
CA VAL A 17 50.94 12.78 12.08
C VAL A 17 50.40 14.03 12.77
N ILE A 18 51.18 15.12 12.75
CA ILE A 18 50.80 16.41 13.30
C ILE A 18 50.34 17.28 12.13
N SER A 19 49.03 17.56 12.09
CA SER A 19 48.43 18.55 11.18
C SER A 19 47.83 19.68 12.01
N LYS A 20 47.91 20.91 11.50
CA LYS A 20 47.33 22.09 12.21
C LYS A 20 45.82 22.10 12.15
N ASP A 21 45.23 21.40 11.22
CA ASP A 21 43.79 21.48 10.94
C ASP A 21 43.03 20.22 11.33
N TYR A 22 43.72 19.11 11.63
CA TYR A 22 43.12 17.82 11.95
C TYR A 22 43.61 17.31 13.31
N ASP A 23 42.67 17.06 14.21
CA ASP A 23 42.91 16.45 15.51
C ASP A 23 42.68 14.94 15.47
N ASN A 24 43.32 14.19 16.36
CA ASN A 24 43.12 12.76 16.60
C ASN A 24 43.21 11.89 15.32
N ILE A 25 44.21 12.16 14.49
CA ILE A 25 44.48 11.31 13.32
C ILE A 25 44.90 9.92 13.79
N LYS A 26 44.09 8.88 13.45
CA LYS A 26 44.33 7.49 13.83
C LYS A 26 44.16 6.59 12.62
N PRO A 27 45.05 5.58 12.43
CA PRO A 27 44.83 4.56 11.41
C PRO A 27 43.46 3.92 11.55
N PHE A 28 42.76 3.75 10.45
CA PHE A 28 41.40 3.17 10.42
C PHE A 28 41.37 1.88 9.59
N TYR A 29 41.94 1.91 8.39
CA TYR A 29 41.94 0.76 7.49
C TYR A 29 43.08 0.87 6.49
N SER A 30 43.66 -0.25 6.12
CA SER A 30 44.64 -0.35 5.02
C SER A 30 44.29 -1.57 4.20
N SER A 31 43.99 -1.40 2.91
CA SER A 31 43.72 -2.50 2.00
C SER A 31 44.95 -3.40 1.85
N ALA A 32 44.79 -4.72 1.90
CA ALA A 32 45.91 -5.65 1.69
C ALA A 32 46.51 -5.51 0.27
N HIS A 33 45.65 -5.37 -0.74
CA HIS A 33 46.03 -5.33 -2.17
C HIS A 33 45.90 -3.96 -2.85
N GLY A 34 45.22 -2.99 -2.20
CA GLY A 34 45.03 -1.64 -2.75
C GLY A 34 46.20 -0.69 -2.43
N TYR A 35 46.24 0.41 -3.14
CA TYR A 35 47.28 1.46 -3.01
C TYR A 35 46.95 2.52 -1.95
N SER A 36 45.76 2.50 -1.34
CA SER A 36 45.30 3.50 -0.38
C SER A 36 45.21 2.97 1.05
N ARG A 37 45.27 3.89 2.00
CA ARG A 37 45.00 3.69 3.43
C ARG A 37 44.09 4.77 3.96
N LEU A 38 43.29 4.44 4.98
CA LEU A 38 42.32 5.31 5.59
C LEU A 38 42.69 5.65 7.03
N PHE A 39 42.43 6.89 7.42
CA PHE A 39 42.54 7.35 8.79
C PHE A 39 41.24 7.98 9.24
N THR A 40 40.93 7.87 10.52
CA THR A 40 39.91 8.73 11.15
C THR A 40 40.60 9.99 11.68
N ALA A 41 39.90 11.11 11.60
CA ALA A 41 40.36 12.37 12.20
C ALA A 41 39.16 13.18 12.68
N VAL A 42 39.43 14.27 13.39
CA VAL A 42 38.46 15.30 13.75
C VAL A 42 38.83 16.59 13.02
N TYR A 43 37.93 17.11 12.22
CA TYR A 43 38.06 18.37 11.50
C TYR A 43 36.90 19.31 11.91
N GLN A 44 37.25 20.47 12.47
CA GLN A 44 36.24 21.42 12.96
C GLN A 44 35.20 20.78 13.92
N GLY A 45 35.64 19.89 14.81
CA GLY A 45 34.79 19.21 15.78
C GLY A 45 33.94 18.05 15.20
N LYS A 46 34.09 17.73 13.91
CA LYS A 46 33.39 16.60 13.26
C LYS A 46 34.33 15.51 12.88
N LYS A 47 33.92 14.24 13.06
CA LYS A 47 34.69 13.09 12.57
C LYS A 47 34.70 13.11 11.04
N VAL A 48 35.86 12.81 10.47
CA VAL A 48 36.11 12.67 9.03
C VAL A 48 36.96 11.43 8.77
N ILE A 49 36.95 10.96 7.51
CA ILE A 49 37.89 9.97 7.00
C ILE A 49 38.90 10.68 6.10
N ILE A 50 40.15 10.40 6.30
CA ILE A 50 41.25 10.82 5.41
C ILE A 50 41.66 9.60 4.61
N LYS A 51 41.51 9.65 3.27
CA LYS A 51 41.99 8.61 2.35
C LYS A 51 43.23 9.12 1.65
N THR A 52 44.32 8.38 1.80
CA THR A 52 45.62 8.74 1.24
C THR A 52 46.34 7.51 0.67
N LEU A 53 47.41 7.73 -0.08
CA LEU A 53 48.22 6.64 -0.62
C LEU A 53 49.06 5.99 0.50
N LYS A 54 49.36 4.71 0.36
CA LYS A 54 50.36 4.04 1.15
C LYS A 54 51.76 4.63 0.82
N PRO A 55 52.70 4.59 1.75
CA PRO A 55 54.03 5.18 1.53
C PRO A 55 54.76 4.67 0.27
N GLU A 56 54.59 3.40 -0.04
CA GLU A 56 55.20 2.73 -1.21
C GLU A 56 54.64 3.24 -2.54
N PHE A 57 53.40 3.79 -2.54
CA PHE A 57 52.73 4.34 -3.72
C PHE A 57 52.71 5.88 -3.74
N ALA A 58 53.25 6.53 -2.71
CA ALA A 58 53.14 8.00 -2.58
C ALA A 58 53.87 8.76 -3.69
N GLN A 59 54.87 8.14 -4.34
CA GLN A 59 55.62 8.72 -5.45
C GLN A 59 55.18 8.16 -6.83
N ASP A 60 54.23 7.25 -6.86
CA ASP A 60 53.67 6.71 -8.09
C ASP A 60 52.71 7.71 -8.73
N ASP A 61 53.06 8.23 -9.91
CA ASP A 61 52.26 9.23 -10.61
C ASP A 61 50.90 8.70 -11.03
N GLN A 62 50.76 7.41 -11.33
CA GLN A 62 49.48 6.81 -11.71
C GLN A 62 48.56 6.71 -10.51
N CYS A 63 49.09 6.25 -9.36
CA CYS A 63 48.33 6.19 -8.12
C CYS A 63 47.86 7.56 -7.64
N ARG A 64 48.69 8.58 -7.77
CA ARG A 64 48.32 9.99 -7.47
C ARG A 64 47.25 10.51 -8.38
N LYS A 65 47.38 10.29 -9.70
CA LYS A 65 46.33 10.64 -10.66
C LYS A 65 45.01 9.94 -10.35
N ASN A 66 45.05 8.67 -9.98
CA ASN A 66 43.88 7.90 -9.63
C ASN A 66 43.19 8.44 -8.37
N LEU A 67 43.96 8.76 -7.32
CA LEU A 67 43.42 9.35 -6.09
C LEU A 67 42.72 10.69 -6.38
N LYS A 68 43.37 11.53 -7.22
CA LYS A 68 42.81 12.81 -7.63
C LYS A 68 41.54 12.64 -8.47
N LYS A 69 41.52 11.72 -9.43
CA LYS A 69 40.37 11.39 -10.27
C LYS A 69 39.20 10.86 -9.44
N GLU A 70 39.47 10.00 -8.43
CA GLU A 70 38.44 9.54 -7.48
C GLU A 70 37.78 10.72 -6.74
N TYR A 71 38.61 11.68 -6.27
CA TYR A 71 38.08 12.90 -5.67
C TYR A 71 37.22 13.72 -6.66
N GLU A 72 37.71 13.92 -7.89
CA GLU A 72 36.99 14.69 -8.91
C GLU A 72 35.60 14.10 -9.20
N PHE A 73 35.46 12.78 -9.29
CA PHE A 73 34.17 12.12 -9.45
C PHE A 73 33.31 12.21 -8.20
N THR A 74 33.87 11.89 -7.03
CA THR A 74 33.11 11.87 -5.78
C THR A 74 32.63 13.26 -5.38
N SER A 75 33.41 14.30 -5.64
CA SER A 75 33.08 15.70 -5.29
C SER A 75 31.92 16.29 -6.08
N GLN A 76 31.58 15.71 -7.24
CA GLN A 76 30.43 16.12 -8.06
C GLN A 76 29.10 15.52 -7.54
N LEU A 77 29.17 14.55 -6.63
CA LEU A 77 28.01 13.81 -6.14
C LEU A 77 27.54 14.34 -4.79
N ASP A 78 26.40 15.00 -4.77
CA ASP A 78 25.71 15.38 -3.52
C ASP A 78 24.36 14.63 -3.42
N ASN A 79 24.39 13.47 -2.79
CA ASN A 79 23.23 12.61 -2.63
C ASN A 79 23.30 11.88 -1.29
N ARG A 80 22.14 11.72 -0.65
CA ARG A 80 22.03 11.06 0.66
C ARG A 80 22.51 9.60 0.67
N PHE A 81 22.49 8.92 -0.48
CA PHE A 81 22.93 7.53 -0.62
C PHE A 81 24.41 7.37 -0.97
N ILE A 82 25.14 8.45 -1.15
CA ILE A 82 26.53 8.46 -1.55
C ILE A 82 27.35 9.18 -0.47
N ARG A 83 28.54 8.64 -0.13
CA ARG A 83 29.46 9.31 0.78
C ARG A 83 30.01 10.57 0.11
N ARG A 84 29.96 11.70 0.80
CA ARG A 84 30.46 12.97 0.28
C ARG A 84 31.98 13.06 0.39
N ALA A 85 32.62 13.60 -0.64
CA ALA A 85 33.99 14.13 -0.55
C ALA A 85 33.91 15.59 -0.07
N LEU A 86 34.64 15.89 1.01
CA LEU A 86 34.61 17.19 1.67
C LEU A 86 35.75 18.09 1.19
N GLY A 87 36.87 17.51 0.70
CA GLY A 87 38.03 18.23 0.23
C GLY A 87 39.11 17.32 -0.32
N PHE A 88 40.09 17.94 -0.99
CA PHE A 88 41.34 17.31 -1.43
C PHE A 88 42.48 18.22 -1.06
N GLU A 89 43.38 17.74 -0.21
CA GLU A 89 44.45 18.56 0.35
C GLU A 89 45.71 17.72 0.61
N SER A 90 46.86 18.43 0.76
CA SER A 90 48.10 17.81 1.18
C SER A 90 48.26 17.92 2.69
N ILE A 91 48.21 16.78 3.37
CA ILE A 91 48.34 16.70 4.83
C ILE A 91 49.77 16.35 5.20
N GLN A 92 50.36 17.09 6.14
CA GLN A 92 51.72 16.85 6.59
C GLN A 92 51.88 15.41 7.13
N GLY A 93 52.84 14.66 6.60
CA GLY A 93 53.08 13.25 6.98
C GLY A 93 52.17 12.22 6.28
N LEU A 94 51.12 12.63 5.60
CA LEU A 94 50.24 11.75 4.82
C LEU A 94 50.33 11.99 3.31
N GLY A 95 50.66 13.22 2.88
CA GLY A 95 50.65 13.61 1.48
C GLY A 95 49.24 13.97 0.93
N GLU A 96 49.08 13.89 -0.37
CA GLU A 96 47.78 14.16 -1.03
C GLU A 96 46.73 13.22 -0.50
N SER A 97 45.59 13.80 -0.10
CA SER A 97 44.55 13.10 0.63
C SER A 97 43.16 13.59 0.25
N ILE A 98 42.22 12.68 0.17
CA ILE A 98 40.79 12.97 0.06
C ILE A 98 40.20 13.02 1.47
N ILE A 99 39.49 14.08 1.79
CA ILE A 99 38.74 14.21 3.02
C ILE A 99 37.29 13.78 2.75
N LEU A 100 36.81 12.78 3.47
CA LEU A 100 35.53 12.15 3.24
C LEU A 100 34.65 12.25 4.49
N GLU A 101 33.35 12.26 4.26
CA GLU A 101 32.34 12.13 5.30
C GLU A 101 32.58 10.86 6.14
N TYR A 102 32.61 11.00 7.47
CA TYR A 102 32.58 9.84 8.36
C TYR A 102 31.16 9.31 8.46
N ILE A 103 30.97 8.03 8.22
CA ILE A 103 29.66 7.37 8.30
C ILE A 103 29.70 6.43 9.51
N ASP A 104 28.82 6.67 10.48
CA ASP A 104 28.60 5.75 11.59
C ASP A 104 27.72 4.60 11.11
N GLY A 105 28.31 3.46 10.83
CA GLY A 105 27.63 2.31 10.25
C GLY A 105 28.58 1.15 10.00
N LYS A 106 28.02 0.07 9.47
CA LYS A 106 28.75 -1.15 9.12
C LYS A 106 28.55 -1.47 7.65
N SER A 107 29.47 -2.24 7.07
CA SER A 107 29.33 -2.68 5.69
C SER A 107 28.16 -3.67 5.52
N LEU A 108 27.59 -3.68 4.31
CA LEU A 108 26.59 -4.69 3.92
C LEU A 108 27.16 -6.11 4.07
N ALA A 109 28.44 -6.31 3.76
CA ALA A 109 29.14 -7.58 3.97
C ALA A 109 29.05 -8.04 5.44
N GLU A 110 29.29 -7.14 6.39
CA GLU A 110 29.18 -7.44 7.82
C GLU A 110 27.76 -7.74 8.23
N HIS A 111 26.78 -6.93 7.82
CA HIS A 111 25.37 -7.14 8.11
C HIS A 111 24.84 -8.48 7.60
N VAL A 112 25.20 -8.86 6.38
CA VAL A 112 24.82 -10.14 5.76
C VAL A 112 25.50 -11.31 6.47
N ARG A 113 26.80 -11.19 6.82
CA ARG A 113 27.54 -12.22 7.53
C ARG A 113 26.95 -12.51 8.91
N VAL A 114 26.55 -11.49 9.64
CA VAL A 114 25.97 -11.61 10.99
C VAL A 114 24.46 -11.93 10.96
N GLY A 115 23.79 -11.72 9.82
CA GLY A 115 22.34 -11.96 9.67
C GLY A 115 21.48 -10.94 10.40
N THR A 116 21.90 -9.67 10.45
CA THR A 116 21.21 -8.62 11.20
C THR A 116 20.07 -7.95 10.44
N LEU A 117 19.94 -8.21 9.13
CA LEU A 117 18.91 -7.61 8.28
C LEU A 117 17.74 -8.55 8.09
N ASN A 118 16.53 -8.06 8.34
CA ASN A 118 15.29 -8.76 7.97
C ASN A 118 14.89 -8.47 6.51
N GLU A 119 13.91 -9.20 6.01
CA GLU A 119 13.44 -9.12 4.61
C GLU A 119 13.07 -7.70 4.17
N LYS A 120 12.37 -6.94 5.02
CA LYS A 120 11.97 -5.56 4.71
C LYS A 120 13.19 -4.63 4.61
N GLN A 121 14.16 -4.82 5.51
CA GLN A 121 15.39 -4.05 5.52
C GLN A 121 16.25 -4.37 4.30
N VAL A 122 16.39 -5.66 3.93
CA VAL A 122 17.06 -6.06 2.69
C VAL A 122 16.42 -5.39 1.47
N LYS A 123 15.09 -5.44 1.36
CA LYS A 123 14.39 -4.76 0.27
C LYS A 123 14.66 -3.26 0.26
N SER A 124 14.66 -2.61 1.42
CA SER A 124 14.98 -1.18 1.54
C SER A 124 16.40 -0.88 1.09
N VAL A 125 17.37 -1.72 1.50
CA VAL A 125 18.78 -1.60 1.08
C VAL A 125 18.94 -1.70 -0.43
N ILE A 126 18.29 -2.68 -1.07
CA ILE A 126 18.35 -2.82 -2.54
C ILE A 126 17.73 -1.61 -3.24
N VAL A 127 16.62 -1.10 -2.73
CA VAL A 127 15.95 0.10 -3.28
C VAL A 127 16.83 1.34 -3.12
N ASP A 128 17.44 1.52 -1.94
CA ASP A 128 18.37 2.63 -1.68
C ASP A 128 19.59 2.57 -2.59
N LEU A 129 20.16 1.35 -2.81
CA LEU A 129 21.24 1.14 -3.78
C LEU A 129 20.82 1.55 -5.20
N CYS A 130 19.64 1.13 -5.63
CA CYS A 130 19.12 1.54 -6.93
C CYS A 130 18.99 3.06 -7.05
N ASP A 131 18.54 3.75 -6.00
CA ASP A 131 18.42 5.21 -6.02
C ASP A 131 19.78 5.91 -6.08
N GLY A 132 20.75 5.42 -5.31
CA GLY A 132 22.14 5.95 -5.33
C GLY A 132 22.82 5.75 -6.68
N LEU A 133 22.77 4.53 -7.22
CA LEU A 133 23.37 4.20 -8.52
C LEU A 133 22.68 4.96 -9.67
N ASN A 134 21.35 5.06 -9.67
CA ASN A 134 20.65 5.86 -10.68
C ASN A 134 21.05 7.34 -10.64
N TYR A 135 21.28 7.89 -9.44
CA TYR A 135 21.76 9.25 -9.31
C TYR A 135 23.19 9.38 -9.92
N MET A 136 24.10 8.43 -9.66
CA MET A 136 25.43 8.41 -10.26
C MET A 136 25.35 8.34 -11.79
N HIS A 137 24.56 7.40 -12.34
CA HIS A 137 24.41 7.21 -13.79
C HIS A 137 23.86 8.45 -14.49
N ARG A 138 22.92 9.17 -13.85
CA ARG A 138 22.40 10.45 -14.39
C ARG A 138 23.44 11.57 -14.43
N ASN A 139 24.50 11.47 -13.60
CA ASN A 139 25.65 12.37 -13.63
C ASN A 139 26.81 11.83 -14.47
N GLY A 140 26.57 10.79 -15.27
CA GLY A 140 27.59 10.20 -16.16
C GLY A 140 28.66 9.38 -15.41
N ILE A 141 28.42 9.01 -14.16
CA ILE A 141 29.38 8.27 -13.32
C ILE A 141 28.88 6.83 -13.14
N ILE A 142 29.72 5.88 -13.52
CA ILE A 142 29.52 4.43 -13.30
C ILE A 142 30.41 4.01 -12.16
N HIS A 143 29.89 3.20 -11.22
CA HIS A 143 30.62 2.85 -10.00
C HIS A 143 31.80 1.92 -10.24
N CYS A 144 31.65 0.93 -11.09
CA CYS A 144 32.67 -0.06 -11.56
C CYS A 144 33.33 -0.96 -10.50
N ASP A 145 33.21 -0.67 -9.20
CA ASP A 145 33.74 -1.51 -8.10
C ASP A 145 32.66 -1.69 -7.00
N LEU A 146 31.39 -1.87 -7.41
CA LEU A 146 30.31 -2.06 -6.45
C LEU A 146 30.35 -3.47 -5.87
N LYS A 147 30.53 -3.56 -4.55
CA LYS A 147 30.59 -4.80 -3.78
C LYS A 147 30.05 -4.58 -2.36
N PRO A 148 29.73 -5.63 -1.60
CA PRO A 148 29.14 -5.49 -0.26
C PRO A 148 30.00 -4.68 0.73
N GLU A 149 31.32 -4.66 0.56
CA GLU A 149 32.25 -3.88 1.36
C GLU A 149 32.12 -2.37 1.08
N ASN A 150 31.80 -2.00 -0.15
CA ASN A 150 31.64 -0.62 -0.61
C ASN A 150 30.23 -0.06 -0.39
N VAL A 151 29.41 -0.77 0.38
CA VAL A 151 28.06 -0.36 0.77
C VAL A 151 28.01 -0.31 2.30
N LEU A 152 27.94 0.89 2.87
CA LEU A 152 27.72 1.06 4.30
C LEU A 152 26.24 1.19 4.61
N ILE A 153 25.83 0.65 5.76
CA ILE A 153 24.48 0.80 6.31
C ILE A 153 24.61 1.57 7.62
N THR A 154 23.98 2.74 7.67
CA THR A 154 24.04 3.64 8.83
C THR A 154 23.43 3.01 10.07
N ALA A 155 24.00 3.26 11.24
CA ALA A 155 23.54 2.68 12.50
C ALA A 155 22.18 3.21 12.96
N ASN A 156 21.87 4.47 12.66
CA ASN A 156 20.69 5.16 13.19
C ASN A 156 19.39 4.82 12.45
N ASP A 157 19.44 4.80 11.11
CA ASP A 157 18.24 4.73 10.27
C ASP A 157 18.31 3.62 9.20
N LEU A 158 19.37 2.80 9.24
CA LEU A 158 19.63 1.68 8.32
C LEU A 158 19.58 2.09 6.84
N ARG A 159 20.07 3.29 6.53
CA ARG A 159 20.14 3.80 5.16
C ARG A 159 21.47 3.44 4.51
N VAL A 160 21.44 3.30 3.21
CA VAL A 160 22.63 3.00 2.41
C VAL A 160 23.48 4.23 2.21
N LYS A 161 24.80 4.03 2.27
CA LYS A 161 25.83 4.94 1.80
C LYS A 161 26.81 4.17 0.90
N ILE A 162 26.77 4.46 -0.39
CA ILE A 162 27.72 3.94 -1.38
C ILE A 162 29.06 4.66 -1.18
N ILE A 163 30.14 3.90 -1.15
CA ILE A 163 31.50 4.43 -0.95
C ILE A 163 32.44 3.89 -2.02
N ASP A 164 33.61 4.52 -2.16
CA ASP A 164 34.74 4.07 -2.97
C ASP A 164 34.39 3.78 -4.44
N ILE A 165 34.24 4.85 -5.24
CA ILE A 165 33.97 4.75 -6.68
C ILE A 165 35.20 4.16 -7.37
N GLY A 166 35.03 3.08 -8.12
CA GLY A 166 36.10 2.47 -8.90
C GLY A 166 36.48 3.31 -10.12
N LEU A 167 37.72 3.18 -10.51
CA LEU A 167 38.23 3.79 -11.76
C LEU A 167 38.40 2.67 -12.81
N PRO A 168 37.64 2.66 -13.89
CA PRO A 168 37.64 1.56 -14.87
C PRO A 168 39.02 1.26 -15.47
N GLU A 169 39.87 2.28 -15.53
CA GLU A 169 41.16 2.23 -16.22
C GLU A 169 42.28 1.56 -15.43
N THR A 170 42.10 1.30 -14.14
CA THR A 170 43.22 1.00 -13.24
C THR A 170 43.32 -0.44 -12.74
N ASN A 171 42.24 -1.19 -12.71
CA ASN A 171 42.20 -2.39 -11.88
C ASN A 171 42.30 -3.73 -12.65
N TYR A 172 42.31 -3.75 -13.98
CA TYR A 172 42.06 -5.00 -14.70
C TYR A 172 43.20 -5.51 -15.60
N LYS A 173 44.36 -4.93 -15.48
CA LYS A 173 45.54 -5.31 -16.34
C LYS A 173 46.42 -6.44 -15.82
N THR A 174 46.14 -7.00 -14.63
CA THR A 174 46.90 -8.08 -14.03
C THR A 174 46.13 -9.39 -13.95
N ASP A 175 46.73 -10.48 -14.42
CA ASP A 175 46.31 -11.89 -14.40
C ASP A 175 44.78 -12.18 -14.31
N HIS A 176 44.15 -12.29 -15.48
CA HIS A 176 42.71 -12.42 -15.68
C HIS A 176 42.04 -13.56 -14.87
N GLU A 177 42.69 -14.72 -14.68
CA GLU A 177 41.98 -15.87 -14.06
C GLU A 177 41.91 -15.79 -12.53
N LEU A 178 42.92 -15.23 -11.88
CA LEU A 178 42.93 -15.04 -10.41
C LEU A 178 41.99 -13.93 -9.99
N LEU A 179 41.94 -12.85 -10.76
CA LEU A 179 41.06 -11.69 -10.49
C LEU A 179 39.56 -12.01 -10.62
N ILE A 180 39.18 -12.89 -11.54
CA ILE A 180 37.79 -13.30 -11.71
C ILE A 180 37.26 -14.07 -10.49
N LYS A 181 38.11 -14.91 -9.86
CA LYS A 181 37.71 -15.66 -8.66
C LYS A 181 37.61 -14.80 -7.40
N GLU A 182 38.44 -13.74 -7.32
CA GLU A 182 38.49 -12.85 -6.16
C GLU A 182 37.49 -11.67 -6.26
N ASN A 183 37.02 -11.37 -7.48
CA ASN A 183 36.17 -10.20 -7.75
C ASN A 183 34.87 -10.57 -8.48
N GLU A 184 34.10 -11.50 -7.93
CA GLU A 184 32.83 -11.96 -8.51
C GLU A 184 31.79 -10.86 -8.76
N PHE A 185 31.96 -9.69 -8.13
CA PHE A 185 31.06 -8.54 -8.28
C PHE A 185 31.34 -7.69 -9.52
N ILE A 186 32.49 -7.88 -10.18
CA ILE A 186 32.89 -7.10 -11.35
C ILE A 186 32.25 -7.68 -12.61
N ALA A 187 31.69 -6.82 -13.44
CA ALA A 187 31.03 -7.23 -14.67
C ALA A 187 32.03 -7.82 -15.70
N PRO A 188 31.63 -8.88 -16.45
CA PRO A 188 32.52 -9.61 -17.36
C PRO A 188 33.19 -8.75 -18.44
N GLU A 189 32.51 -7.74 -18.95
CA GLU A 189 33.04 -6.80 -19.95
C GLU A 189 34.22 -5.98 -19.42
N LEU A 190 34.24 -5.66 -18.12
CA LEU A 190 35.32 -4.88 -17.52
C LEU A 190 36.61 -5.68 -17.46
N PHE A 191 36.55 -7.02 -17.28
CA PHE A 191 37.71 -7.89 -17.39
C PHE A 191 38.27 -7.97 -18.80
N LYS A 192 37.44 -7.77 -19.81
CA LYS A 192 37.86 -7.72 -21.22
C LYS A 192 38.47 -6.38 -21.61
N GLY A 193 38.45 -5.39 -20.70
CA GLY A 193 38.88 -4.02 -20.98
C GLY A 193 37.91 -3.24 -21.87
N GLU A 194 36.65 -3.69 -21.95
CA GLU A 194 35.58 -2.96 -22.64
C GLU A 194 35.15 -1.74 -21.81
N GLU A 195 34.57 -0.78 -22.49
CA GLU A 195 34.04 0.43 -21.84
C GLU A 195 32.89 0.11 -20.88
N ALA A 196 32.93 0.71 -19.67
CA ALA A 196 31.86 0.58 -18.71
C ALA A 196 30.60 1.32 -19.17
N ASP A 197 29.45 0.71 -18.97
CA ASP A 197 28.14 1.38 -19.11
C ASP A 197 27.26 1.11 -17.85
N PRO A 198 26.11 1.76 -17.71
CA PRO A 198 25.22 1.54 -16.55
C PRO A 198 24.87 0.08 -16.26
N ARG A 199 24.91 -0.80 -17.26
CA ARG A 199 24.64 -2.24 -17.13
C ARG A 199 25.78 -3.00 -16.45
N SER A 200 26.97 -2.41 -16.37
CA SER A 200 28.05 -2.97 -15.55
C SER A 200 27.73 -2.91 -14.07
N ASP A 201 27.14 -1.80 -13.59
CA ASP A 201 26.65 -1.69 -12.20
C ASP A 201 25.38 -2.51 -11.96
N VAL A 202 24.54 -2.75 -13.00
CA VAL A 202 23.43 -3.70 -12.92
C VAL A 202 23.93 -5.09 -12.58
N TYR A 203 25.02 -5.54 -13.24
CA TYR A 203 25.64 -6.83 -12.94
C TYR A 203 26.11 -6.89 -11.47
N SER A 204 26.88 -5.90 -11.04
CA SER A 204 27.39 -5.81 -9.67
C SER A 204 26.28 -5.80 -8.62
N LEU A 205 25.19 -5.08 -8.89
CA LEU A 205 23.99 -5.08 -8.04
C LEU A 205 23.33 -6.48 -8.01
N GLY A 206 23.25 -7.16 -9.15
CA GLY A 206 22.77 -8.54 -9.23
C GLY A 206 23.59 -9.48 -8.34
N LYS A 207 24.91 -9.38 -8.38
CA LYS A 207 25.83 -10.16 -7.53
C LYS A 207 25.66 -9.83 -6.04
N ILE A 208 25.43 -8.59 -5.69
CA ILE A 208 25.08 -8.19 -4.32
C ILE A 208 23.78 -8.85 -3.88
N ILE A 209 22.77 -8.87 -4.73
CA ILE A 209 21.49 -9.53 -4.43
C ILE A 209 21.69 -11.04 -4.25
N GLU A 210 22.49 -11.70 -5.10
CA GLU A 210 22.87 -13.12 -4.94
C GLU A 210 23.56 -13.36 -3.61
N PHE A 211 24.54 -12.51 -3.24
CA PHE A 211 25.25 -12.58 -1.97
C PHE A 211 24.32 -12.48 -0.75
N ILE A 212 23.33 -11.60 -0.81
CA ILE A 212 22.31 -11.46 0.25
C ILE A 212 21.43 -12.70 0.31
N ILE A 213 20.91 -13.17 -0.85
CA ILE A 213 20.04 -14.34 -0.94
C ILE A 213 20.72 -15.59 -0.38
N ALA A 214 21.97 -15.83 -0.74
CA ALA A 214 22.74 -17.02 -0.32
C ALA A 214 22.84 -17.15 1.21
N ARG A 215 22.75 -16.05 1.96
CA ARG A 215 22.86 -16.03 3.42
C ARG A 215 21.53 -15.87 4.14
N ASN A 216 20.55 -15.19 3.55
CA ASN A 216 19.29 -14.83 4.18
C ASN A 216 18.08 -15.64 3.66
N MET A 217 18.28 -16.61 2.76
CA MET A 217 17.24 -17.48 2.16
C MET A 217 16.05 -16.70 1.52
N LEU A 218 16.30 -15.49 1.02
CA LEU A 218 15.29 -14.61 0.42
C LEU A 218 15.13 -14.91 -1.07
N ASN A 219 14.54 -16.05 -1.42
CA ASN A 219 14.43 -16.52 -2.82
C ASN A 219 13.58 -15.63 -3.73
N GLN A 220 12.77 -14.73 -3.18
CA GLN A 220 11.88 -13.87 -3.96
C GLN A 220 12.59 -12.93 -4.96
N PHE A 221 13.87 -12.62 -4.74
CA PHE A 221 14.67 -11.78 -5.64
C PHE A 221 15.58 -12.57 -6.59
N SER A 222 15.55 -13.91 -6.55
CA SER A 222 16.43 -14.76 -7.37
C SER A 222 16.30 -14.49 -8.86
N ASN A 223 15.07 -14.34 -9.37
CA ASN A 223 14.85 -14.04 -10.80
C ASN A 223 15.43 -12.69 -11.22
N VAL A 224 15.34 -11.70 -10.33
CA VAL A 224 15.91 -10.36 -10.57
C VAL A 224 17.44 -10.45 -10.58
N ALA A 225 18.02 -11.13 -9.60
CA ALA A 225 19.48 -11.35 -9.54
C ALA A 225 19.97 -12.05 -10.79
N THR A 226 19.36 -13.18 -11.18
CA THR A 226 19.72 -13.94 -12.39
C THR A 226 19.64 -13.10 -13.67
N HIS A 227 18.64 -12.21 -13.76
CA HIS A 227 18.53 -11.32 -14.93
C HIS A 227 19.60 -10.22 -14.91
N CYS A 228 19.95 -9.69 -13.74
CA CYS A 228 21.04 -8.74 -13.59
C CYS A 228 22.40 -9.34 -13.98
N THR A 229 22.66 -10.62 -13.60
CA THR A 229 23.96 -11.28 -13.72
C THR A 229 24.18 -12.01 -15.02
N GLN A 230 23.40 -11.75 -16.06
CA GLN A 230 23.62 -12.30 -17.39
C GLN A 230 24.99 -11.92 -17.92
N PHE A 231 25.68 -12.87 -18.57
CA PHE A 231 27.03 -12.66 -19.10
C PHE A 231 27.05 -11.55 -20.15
N SER A 232 26.12 -11.60 -21.11
CA SER A 232 25.94 -10.54 -22.12
C SER A 232 25.18 -9.36 -21.50
N ARG A 233 25.73 -8.15 -21.63
CA ARG A 233 25.11 -6.93 -21.09
C ARG A 233 23.75 -6.61 -21.73
N GLU A 234 23.52 -7.07 -22.97
CA GLU A 234 22.25 -6.89 -23.71
C GLU A 234 21.13 -7.75 -23.14
N GLN A 235 21.46 -8.78 -22.39
CA GLN A 235 20.48 -9.67 -21.73
C GLN A 235 20.18 -9.25 -20.29
N ARG A 236 20.82 -8.20 -19.80
CA ARG A 236 20.54 -7.61 -18.47
C ARG A 236 19.40 -6.59 -18.56
N PHE A 237 18.99 -6.08 -17.42
CA PHE A 237 18.15 -4.88 -17.40
C PHE A 237 18.90 -3.70 -18.03
N ASP A 238 18.19 -2.88 -18.80
CA ASP A 238 18.76 -1.74 -19.51
C ASP A 238 19.36 -0.69 -18.55
N ASN A 239 18.80 -0.59 -17.35
CA ASN A 239 19.23 0.39 -16.33
C ASN A 239 18.77 -0.01 -14.93
N ILE A 240 19.31 0.68 -13.94
CA ILE A 240 18.99 0.44 -12.51
C ILE A 240 17.51 0.69 -12.16
N LEU A 241 16.81 1.61 -12.84
CA LEU A 241 15.40 1.85 -12.57
C LEU A 241 14.52 0.66 -13.00
N ALA A 242 14.91 -0.05 -14.04
CA ALA A 242 14.23 -1.28 -14.44
C ALA A 242 14.36 -2.36 -13.34
N VAL A 243 15.56 -2.52 -12.75
CA VAL A 243 15.79 -3.40 -11.59
C VAL A 243 14.92 -2.98 -10.41
N LYS A 244 14.92 -1.70 -10.05
CA LYS A 244 14.10 -1.16 -8.97
C LYS A 244 12.62 -1.44 -9.18
N SER A 245 12.13 -1.27 -10.40
CA SER A 245 10.73 -1.55 -10.76
C SER A 245 10.38 -3.00 -10.49
N GLU A 246 11.22 -3.97 -10.89
CA GLU A 246 10.98 -5.39 -10.63
C GLU A 246 10.97 -5.71 -9.13
N ILE A 247 11.91 -5.18 -8.36
CA ILE A 247 11.97 -5.34 -6.89
C ILE A 247 10.69 -4.82 -6.21
N THR A 248 10.12 -3.74 -6.73
CA THR A 248 8.96 -3.08 -6.10
C THR A 248 7.60 -3.62 -6.56
N LYS A 249 7.51 -4.19 -7.76
CA LYS A 249 6.26 -4.75 -8.34
C LYS A 249 5.55 -5.75 -7.42
N GLY A 250 6.26 -6.71 -6.85
CA GLY A 250 5.67 -7.71 -5.96
C GLY A 250 4.93 -7.13 -4.76
N TYR A 251 5.44 -6.02 -4.21
CA TYR A 251 4.80 -5.33 -3.09
C TYR A 251 3.53 -4.57 -3.50
N SER A 252 3.54 -3.97 -4.70
CA SER A 252 2.38 -3.29 -5.27
C SER A 252 1.26 -4.28 -5.60
N TYR A 253 1.61 -5.44 -6.20
CA TYR A 253 0.65 -6.49 -6.52
C TYR A 253 -0.02 -7.07 -5.27
N LEU A 254 0.74 -7.36 -4.22
CA LEU A 254 0.19 -7.87 -2.96
C LEU A 254 -0.78 -6.87 -2.32
N LYS A 255 -0.46 -5.58 -2.32
CA LYS A 255 -1.39 -4.53 -1.87
C LYS A 255 -2.67 -4.50 -2.70
N LEU A 256 -2.57 -4.58 -4.03
CA LEU A 256 -3.73 -4.62 -4.91
C LEU A 256 -4.59 -5.86 -4.65
N VAL A 257 -3.99 -7.03 -4.46
CA VAL A 257 -4.70 -8.27 -4.11
C VAL A 257 -5.40 -8.14 -2.76
N LEU A 258 -4.74 -7.59 -1.74
CA LEU A 258 -5.36 -7.36 -0.42
C LEU A 258 -6.54 -6.37 -0.50
N VAL A 259 -6.41 -5.30 -1.28
CA VAL A 259 -7.51 -4.36 -1.52
C VAL A 259 -8.66 -5.04 -2.26
N ALA A 260 -8.38 -5.82 -3.30
CA ALA A 260 -9.39 -6.58 -4.04
C ALA A 260 -10.13 -7.57 -3.13
N VAL A 261 -9.41 -8.33 -2.29
CA VAL A 261 -10.01 -9.24 -1.30
C VAL A 261 -10.87 -8.49 -0.30
N ALA A 262 -10.41 -7.34 0.22
CA ALA A 262 -11.20 -6.51 1.13
C ALA A 262 -12.49 -6.01 0.48
N LEU A 263 -12.44 -5.58 -0.77
CA LEU A 263 -13.63 -5.16 -1.53
C LEU A 263 -14.61 -6.30 -1.76
N ILE A 264 -14.12 -7.50 -2.07
CA ILE A 264 -14.96 -8.71 -2.21
C ILE A 264 -15.64 -9.04 -0.89
N VAL A 265 -14.92 -9.01 0.23
CA VAL A 265 -15.49 -9.25 1.56
C VAL A 265 -16.56 -8.21 1.90
N LEU A 266 -16.31 -6.92 1.62
CA LEU A 266 -17.30 -5.87 1.81
C LEU A 266 -18.54 -6.07 0.92
N ALA A 267 -18.37 -6.50 -0.33
CA ALA A 267 -19.46 -6.82 -1.23
C ALA A 267 -20.31 -8.00 -0.72
N ILE A 268 -19.67 -9.04 -0.19
CA ILE A 268 -20.36 -10.19 0.43
C ILE A 268 -21.14 -9.74 1.67
N ILE A 269 -20.53 -8.93 2.53
CA ILE A 269 -21.21 -8.36 3.71
C ILE A 269 -22.41 -7.52 3.27
N ALA A 270 -22.24 -6.66 2.29
CA ALA A 270 -23.31 -5.84 1.74
C ALA A 270 -24.43 -6.70 1.16
N TYR A 271 -24.10 -7.74 0.39
CA TYR A 271 -25.07 -8.68 -0.18
C TYR A 271 -25.90 -9.39 0.90
N ILE A 272 -25.28 -9.78 2.03
CA ILE A 272 -25.97 -10.48 3.13
C ILE A 272 -26.80 -9.53 3.99
N TYR A 273 -26.29 -8.35 4.29
CA TYR A 273 -26.90 -7.46 5.29
C TYR A 273 -27.83 -6.41 4.70
N ILE A 274 -27.58 -5.90 3.49
CA ILE A 274 -28.45 -4.89 2.87
C ILE A 274 -29.89 -5.40 2.71
N PRO A 275 -30.16 -6.63 2.20
CA PRO A 275 -31.53 -7.14 2.11
C PRO A 275 -32.24 -7.20 3.46
N LYS A 276 -31.55 -7.65 4.51
CA LYS A 276 -32.11 -7.74 5.87
C LYS A 276 -32.46 -6.36 6.45
N ILE A 277 -31.60 -5.37 6.23
CA ILE A 277 -31.85 -3.98 6.66
C ILE A 277 -33.04 -3.38 5.89
N VAL A 278 -33.09 -3.62 4.59
CA VAL A 278 -34.18 -3.15 3.74
C VAL A 278 -35.51 -3.81 4.13
N GLU A 279 -35.52 -5.13 4.35
CA GLU A 279 -36.67 -5.89 4.80
C GLU A 279 -37.19 -5.40 6.16
N LYS A 280 -36.30 -5.20 7.14
CA LYS A 280 -36.64 -4.63 8.44
C LYS A 280 -37.25 -3.22 8.31
N SER A 281 -36.65 -2.36 7.53
CA SER A 281 -37.17 -1.00 7.29
C SER A 281 -38.54 -1.02 6.59
N ARG A 282 -38.73 -1.96 5.66
CA ARG A 282 -40.03 -2.18 4.99
C ARG A 282 -41.10 -2.68 5.97
N ALA A 283 -40.75 -3.65 6.83
CA ALA A 283 -41.67 -4.16 7.84
C ALA A 283 -42.08 -3.07 8.85
N GLU A 284 -41.14 -2.23 9.30
CA GLU A 284 -41.44 -1.11 10.18
C GLU A 284 -42.36 -0.06 9.52
N LYS A 285 -42.18 0.25 8.22
CA LYS A 285 -43.06 1.14 7.47
C LYS A 285 -44.44 0.53 7.31
N ALA A 286 -44.53 -0.75 6.95
CA ALA A 286 -45.80 -1.45 6.82
C ALA A 286 -46.59 -1.47 8.15
N ALA A 287 -45.87 -1.70 9.27
CA ALA A 287 -46.52 -1.67 10.60
C ALA A 287 -47.05 -0.27 10.95
N ARG A 288 -46.35 0.81 10.64
CA ARG A 288 -46.86 2.19 10.85
C ARG A 288 -48.05 2.49 10.01
N LEU A 289 -48.04 2.16 8.71
CA LEU A 289 -49.17 2.33 7.80
C LEU A 289 -50.38 1.51 8.24
N SER A 290 -50.19 0.29 8.75
CA SER A 290 -51.26 -0.54 9.29
C SER A 290 -51.93 0.10 10.50
N VAL A 291 -51.17 0.67 11.43
CA VAL A 291 -51.74 1.38 12.61
C VAL A 291 -52.52 2.62 12.17
N GLU A 292 -51.99 3.41 11.25
CA GLU A 292 -52.64 4.60 10.74
C GLU A 292 -53.93 4.24 9.97
N PHE A 293 -53.90 3.17 9.19
CA PHE A 293 -55.06 2.63 8.50
C PHE A 293 -56.18 2.19 9.45
N HIS A 294 -55.85 1.46 10.54
CA HIS A 294 -56.85 1.05 11.53
C HIS A 294 -57.46 2.24 12.26
N HIS A 295 -56.62 3.26 12.60
CA HIS A 295 -57.13 4.47 13.22
C HIS A 295 -58.16 5.23 12.34
N GLU A 296 -57.86 5.39 11.05
CA GLU A 296 -58.78 6.01 10.10
C GLU A 296 -60.05 5.15 9.88
N LEU A 297 -59.93 3.83 9.91
CA LEU A 297 -61.03 2.88 9.81
C LEU A 297 -61.99 3.00 11.01
N ASP A 298 -61.43 3.09 12.21
CA ASP A 298 -62.21 3.28 13.42
C ASP A 298 -62.97 4.61 13.40
N LYS A 299 -62.33 5.67 12.91
CA LYS A 299 -62.97 6.98 12.74
C LYS A 299 -64.13 6.93 11.75
N ILE A 300 -63.94 6.27 10.60
CA ILE A 300 -64.99 6.11 9.58
C ILE A 300 -66.13 5.22 10.11
N ASN A 301 -65.80 4.19 10.88
CA ASN A 301 -66.83 3.33 11.49
C ASN A 301 -67.63 4.08 12.55
N ALA A 302 -67.04 4.94 13.35
CA ALA A 302 -67.68 5.81 14.30
C ALA A 302 -68.64 6.80 13.60
N GLU A 303 -68.15 7.46 12.53
CA GLU A 303 -68.95 8.38 11.71
C GLU A 303 -70.16 7.65 11.01
N THR A 304 -69.90 6.44 10.51
CA THR A 304 -70.93 5.62 9.89
C THR A 304 -71.97 5.17 10.92
N GLY A 305 -71.51 4.83 12.14
CA GLY A 305 -72.43 4.47 13.24
C GLY A 305 -73.37 5.64 13.62
N THR A 306 -72.85 6.85 13.71
CA THR A 306 -73.64 8.05 14.00
C THR A 306 -74.62 8.38 12.86
N LEU A 307 -74.23 8.16 11.63
CA LEU A 307 -75.11 8.31 10.49
C LEU A 307 -76.26 7.25 10.49
N CYS A 308 -75.96 6.00 10.81
CA CYS A 308 -76.96 4.95 10.96
C CYS A 308 -77.96 5.24 12.08
N GLU A 309 -77.48 5.82 13.20
CA GLU A 309 -78.39 6.27 14.26
C GLU A 309 -79.25 7.49 13.85
N LYS A 310 -78.67 8.41 13.10
CA LYS A 310 -79.33 9.62 12.62
C LYS A 310 -80.44 9.32 11.57
N TYR A 311 -80.25 8.27 10.78
CA TYR A 311 -81.18 7.84 9.76
C TYR A 311 -81.99 6.58 10.18
N LYS A 312 -82.28 6.43 11.45
CA LYS A 312 -83.20 5.40 11.91
C LYS A 312 -84.44 5.51 11.06
N LEU A 313 -84.68 4.55 10.21
CA LEU A 313 -85.81 4.42 9.37
C LEU A 313 -87.07 4.27 10.28
N THR A 314 -87.83 5.30 10.36
CA THR A 314 -89.00 5.35 11.21
C THR A 314 -90.33 5.27 10.44
N SER A 315 -90.32 4.90 9.15
CA SER A 315 -91.55 4.67 8.41
C SER A 315 -91.46 3.50 7.43
N LEU A 316 -92.54 2.67 7.46
CA LEU A 316 -92.64 1.38 6.79
C LEU A 316 -93.22 1.45 5.35
N ASP A 317 -93.40 2.63 4.77
CA ASP A 317 -94.20 2.79 3.56
C ASP A 317 -93.49 3.20 2.25
N GLU A 318 -92.15 3.25 2.25
CA GLU A 318 -91.46 3.55 0.99
C GLU A 318 -90.39 2.49 0.62
N PRO A 319 -90.31 2.12 -0.68
CA PRO A 319 -89.22 1.22 -1.11
C PRO A 319 -87.90 1.87 -0.79
N VAL A 320 -87.00 1.12 -0.09
CA VAL A 320 -85.72 1.55 0.42
C VAL A 320 -84.84 2.17 -0.70
N ALA A 321 -85.07 3.44 -1.01
CA ALA A 321 -84.13 4.24 -1.77
C ALA A 321 -82.93 4.51 -0.84
N VAL A 322 -81.77 3.97 -1.15
CA VAL A 322 -80.53 4.27 -0.45
C VAL A 322 -80.37 5.79 -0.39
N PRO A 323 -80.35 6.42 0.81
CA PRO A 323 -80.32 7.89 0.88
C PRO A 323 -79.12 8.43 0.11
N ALA A 324 -79.30 9.55 -0.58
CA ALA A 324 -78.17 10.16 -1.36
C ALA A 324 -76.90 10.41 -0.50
N ALA A 325 -77.10 10.69 0.78
CA ALA A 325 -76.00 10.82 1.76
C ALA A 325 -75.15 9.54 1.89
N TRP A 326 -75.81 8.37 1.84
CA TRP A 326 -75.07 7.09 1.88
C TRP A 326 -74.24 6.84 0.62
N ARG A 327 -74.63 7.35 -0.51
CA ARG A 327 -73.79 7.28 -1.74
C ARG A 327 -72.66 8.21 -1.66
N GLU A 328 -72.78 9.41 -1.15
CA GLU A 328 -71.67 10.36 -0.96
C GLU A 328 -70.68 9.85 0.08
N ASP A 329 -71.11 9.30 1.19
CA ASP A 329 -70.25 8.75 2.22
C ASP A 329 -69.56 7.49 1.75
N SER A 330 -70.19 6.65 0.99
CA SER A 330 -69.57 5.49 0.33
C SER A 330 -68.48 5.91 -0.67
N LEU A 331 -68.72 7.01 -1.42
CA LEU A 331 -67.74 7.57 -2.35
C LEU A 331 -66.56 8.20 -1.63
N ARG A 332 -66.75 8.96 -0.55
CA ARG A 332 -65.72 9.51 0.31
C ARG A 332 -64.83 8.40 0.93
N TYR A 333 -65.50 7.35 1.43
CA TYR A 333 -64.83 6.20 1.99
C TYR A 333 -63.93 5.51 0.95
N ARG A 334 -64.42 5.32 -0.27
CA ARG A 334 -63.64 4.74 -1.37
C ARG A 334 -62.46 5.63 -1.74
N GLN A 335 -62.64 6.95 -1.81
CA GLN A 335 -61.53 7.88 -2.10
C GLN A 335 -60.48 7.92 -0.99
N GLN A 336 -60.88 7.78 0.28
CA GLN A 336 -59.90 7.69 1.40
C GLN A 336 -59.13 6.39 1.33
N LEU A 337 -59.76 5.25 1.07
CA LEU A 337 -59.09 3.98 0.87
C LEU A 337 -58.11 4.03 -0.33
N GLU A 338 -58.51 4.65 -1.44
CA GLU A 338 -57.65 4.81 -2.61
C GLU A 338 -56.44 5.70 -2.31
N ARG A 339 -56.54 6.73 -1.47
CA ARG A 339 -55.42 7.53 -0.98
C ARG A 339 -54.41 6.69 -0.19
N PHE A 340 -54.85 5.84 0.71
CA PHE A 340 -53.97 4.91 1.43
C PHE A 340 -53.23 3.95 0.50
N TRP A 341 -53.88 3.50 -0.59
CA TRP A 341 -53.29 2.60 -1.56
C TRP A 341 -52.31 3.27 -2.52
N SER A 342 -52.49 4.55 -2.81
CA SER A 342 -51.60 5.27 -3.75
C SER A 342 -50.25 5.64 -3.17
N VAL A 343 -50.10 5.59 -1.84
CA VAL A 343 -48.85 6.02 -1.17
C VAL A 343 -47.79 4.91 -1.09
N ASP A 344 -48.17 3.64 -1.31
CA ASP A 344 -47.25 2.52 -1.08
C ASP A 344 -46.96 1.68 -2.32
N SER A 345 -46.29 2.30 -3.31
CA SER A 345 -45.79 1.59 -4.49
C SER A 345 -44.49 0.81 -4.22
N LEU A 346 -43.98 0.80 -3.01
CA LEU A 346 -42.60 0.32 -2.72
C LEU A 346 -42.53 -1.04 -2.03
N ASN A 347 -43.66 -1.64 -1.63
CA ASN A 347 -43.60 -2.92 -0.92
C ASN A 347 -44.74 -3.87 -1.31
N GLN A 348 -44.43 -4.83 -2.17
CA GLN A 348 -45.37 -5.80 -2.70
C GLN A 348 -46.07 -6.64 -1.59
N VAL A 349 -45.36 -6.98 -0.51
CA VAL A 349 -45.90 -7.74 0.63
C VAL A 349 -46.88 -6.90 1.46
N ALA A 350 -46.57 -5.63 1.68
CA ALA A 350 -47.45 -4.71 2.36
C ALA A 350 -48.68 -4.41 1.51
N VAL A 351 -48.53 -4.28 0.19
CA VAL A 351 -49.62 -4.12 -0.77
C VAL A 351 -50.54 -5.34 -0.77
N GLU A 352 -49.99 -6.56 -0.78
CA GLU A 352 -50.76 -7.80 -0.71
C GLU A 352 -51.51 -7.94 0.63
N SER A 353 -50.86 -7.63 1.75
CA SER A 353 -51.51 -7.63 3.07
C SER A 353 -52.66 -6.63 3.18
N LEU A 354 -52.45 -5.41 2.68
CA LEU A 354 -53.49 -4.39 2.61
C LEU A 354 -54.62 -4.78 1.64
N GLN A 355 -54.30 -5.44 0.51
CA GLN A 355 -55.32 -5.98 -0.40
C GLN A 355 -56.22 -7.03 0.27
N GLN A 356 -55.63 -7.95 1.04
CA GLN A 356 -56.37 -8.92 1.81
C GLN A 356 -57.27 -8.27 2.87
N GLN A 357 -56.75 -7.24 3.57
CA GLN A 357 -57.57 -6.47 4.54
C GLN A 357 -58.70 -5.72 3.85
N LYS A 358 -58.45 -5.09 2.69
CA LYS A 358 -59.50 -4.43 1.88
C LYS A 358 -60.61 -5.40 1.48
N GLN A 359 -60.19 -6.60 1.01
CA GLN A 359 -61.16 -7.65 0.66
C GLN A 359 -61.98 -8.10 1.86
N ALA A 360 -61.34 -8.31 3.01
CA ALA A 360 -62.03 -8.70 4.24
C ALA A 360 -63.03 -7.66 4.72
N ILE A 361 -62.67 -6.36 4.64
CA ILE A 361 -63.57 -5.24 4.99
C ILE A 361 -64.73 -5.15 4.00
N ALA A 362 -64.47 -5.29 2.70
CA ALA A 362 -65.53 -5.26 1.69
C ALA A 362 -66.51 -6.42 1.89
N VAL A 363 -66.01 -7.62 2.17
CA VAL A 363 -66.85 -8.80 2.47
C VAL A 363 -67.63 -8.61 3.76
N SER A 364 -67.02 -8.07 4.82
CA SER A 364 -67.73 -7.79 6.08
C SER A 364 -68.89 -6.80 5.87
N ARG A 365 -68.63 -5.70 5.17
CA ARG A 365 -69.66 -4.70 4.90
C ARG A 365 -70.74 -5.21 3.98
N GLN A 366 -70.45 -6.06 3.03
CA GLN A 366 -71.49 -6.69 2.21
C GLN A 366 -72.34 -7.59 3.09
N ARG A 367 -71.80 -8.33 4.03
CA ARG A 367 -72.54 -9.13 5.00
C ARG A 367 -73.46 -8.26 5.89
N ASP A 368 -72.89 -7.16 6.40
CA ASP A 368 -73.62 -6.25 7.27
C ASP A 368 -74.83 -5.58 6.49
N PHE A 369 -74.52 -5.21 5.23
CA PHE A 369 -75.60 -4.69 4.34
C PHE A 369 -76.64 -5.73 4.04
N ASP A 370 -76.24 -6.99 3.77
CA ASP A 370 -77.16 -8.08 3.49
C ASP A 370 -77.97 -8.43 4.75
N ALA A 371 -77.36 -8.39 5.93
CA ALA A 371 -78.04 -8.59 7.20
C ALA A 371 -79.03 -7.48 7.52
N LEU A 372 -78.70 -6.21 7.26
CA LEU A 372 -79.60 -5.08 7.39
C LEU A 372 -80.78 -5.20 6.44
N LYS A 373 -80.52 -5.61 5.18
CA LYS A 373 -81.57 -5.83 4.19
C LYS A 373 -82.49 -6.98 4.58
N GLN A 374 -81.96 -8.07 5.12
CA GLN A 374 -82.77 -9.18 5.64
C GLN A 374 -83.65 -8.76 6.85
N ALA A 375 -83.00 -8.00 7.78
CA ALA A 375 -83.73 -7.49 8.93
C ALA A 375 -84.92 -6.54 8.52
N GLN A 376 -84.69 -5.70 7.52
CA GLN A 376 -85.74 -4.84 6.95
C GLN A 376 -86.83 -5.64 6.27
N ILE A 377 -86.52 -6.70 5.54
CA ILE A 377 -87.49 -7.59 4.90
C ILE A 377 -88.30 -8.33 5.96
N LEU A 378 -87.64 -8.81 7.04
CA LEU A 378 -88.32 -9.45 8.16
C LEU A 378 -89.28 -8.49 8.90
N GLN A 379 -88.79 -7.26 9.18
CA GLN A 379 -89.70 -6.22 9.77
C GLN A 379 -90.87 -5.89 8.88
N ALA A 380 -90.69 -5.81 7.57
CA ALA A 380 -91.72 -5.57 6.61
C ALA A 380 -92.74 -6.75 6.58
N ALA A 381 -92.21 -7.99 6.65
CA ALA A 381 -93.07 -9.19 6.69
C ALA A 381 -93.88 -9.31 8.01
N ASP A 382 -93.24 -8.99 9.16
CA ASP A 382 -93.97 -8.97 10.44
C ASP A 382 -95.04 -7.87 10.50
N SER A 383 -94.79 -6.73 9.89
CA SER A 383 -95.78 -5.66 9.81
C SER A 383 -96.92 -6.02 8.90
N LEU A 384 -96.71 -6.75 7.80
CA LEU A 384 -97.75 -7.27 6.93
C LEU A 384 -98.58 -8.37 7.61
N ALA A 385 -97.96 -9.20 8.44
CA ALA A 385 -98.62 -10.23 9.19
C ALA A 385 -99.53 -9.65 10.28
N ILE A 386 -99.17 -8.54 10.91
CA ILE A 386 -100.00 -7.83 11.91
C ILE A 386 -101.17 -7.17 11.26
N HIS A 387 -101.11 -6.73 9.99
CA HIS A 387 -102.21 -6.14 9.26
C HIS A 387 -103.20 -7.16 8.69
N GLN A 388 -102.84 -8.45 8.63
CA GLN A 388 -103.79 -9.50 8.18
C GLN A 388 -104.49 -10.19 9.33
N THR A 389 -104.18 -9.89 10.57
CA THR A 389 -104.81 -10.48 11.77
C THR A 389 -105.76 -9.48 12.51
N ASN A 390 -105.96 -8.27 12.02
CA ASN A 390 -106.99 -7.34 12.43
C ASN A 390 -107.97 -7.12 11.25
#